data_a09be8edf954c3a304f72d82b55cccc8
#
_entry.id   a09be8edf954c3a304f72d82b55cccc8
#
_cell.length_a   1.000
_cell.length_b   1.000
_cell.length_c   1.000
_cell.angle_alpha   90.00
_cell.angle_beta   90.00
_cell.angle_gamma   90.00
#
_symmetry.space_group_name_H-M   'P 1'
#
loop_
_entity.id
_entity.type
_entity.pdbx_description
1 polymer ?
#
loop_
_entity_poly.entity_id
_entity_poly.type
_entity_poly.pdbx_seq_one_letter_code
_entity_poly.pdbx_strand_id
1 'polypeptide(L)'
;MSESILKVENLNAWFGPVQALKNIDLEFSPQSVTALIGPSGCGKSTFVRCLNRLHEEVPGASAQGKVILQGKNIYDVSVDPVLIRRKIGMVFQKPNPFPSLSVMENVVAGLKLAGIRRKSILMEVTERSLKQAALWDEVKDKLNQPGTSLSGGQQQRLCIARALAVEPPILLMDEPTSALDPISTAKIEELVVQLKKNITVIIVTHNMQQAARISDKTAFFLLGELVEFGQTSNVFTVPREKRTEQYITGKFG
;
A
#
# COMPACT_ATOMS: atom_id res chain seq x y z
N MET A 1 -21.06 -15.07 0.86
CA MET A 1 -19.67 -14.76 1.28
C MET A 1 -19.09 -13.91 0.15
N SER A 2 -18.67 -12.67 0.41
CA SER A 2 -18.05 -11.82 -0.62
C SER A 2 -16.73 -12.46 -1.03
N GLU A 3 -16.58 -12.70 -2.34
CA GLU A 3 -15.36 -13.25 -2.92
C GLU A 3 -14.17 -12.33 -2.58
N SER A 4 -13.04 -12.91 -2.13
CA SER A 4 -11.84 -12.12 -1.79
C SER A 4 -11.25 -11.50 -3.06
N ILE A 5 -10.86 -10.22 -3.00
CA ILE A 5 -10.22 -9.54 -4.14
C ILE A 5 -8.78 -10.00 -4.34
N LEU A 6 -8.11 -10.32 -3.24
CA LEU A 6 -6.74 -10.82 -3.22
C LEU A 6 -6.63 -11.92 -2.16
N LYS A 7 -6.06 -13.06 -2.55
CA LYS A 7 -5.83 -14.21 -1.68
C LYS A 7 -4.37 -14.60 -1.74
N VAL A 8 -3.79 -14.86 -0.58
CA VAL A 8 -2.40 -15.34 -0.43
C VAL A 8 -2.45 -16.75 0.14
N GLU A 9 -1.74 -17.67 -0.50
CA GLU A 9 -1.67 -19.08 -0.10
C GLU A 9 -0.22 -19.52 0.04
N ASN A 10 0.15 -19.93 1.25
CA ASN A 10 1.45 -20.49 1.60
C ASN A 10 2.62 -19.63 1.07
N LEU A 11 2.53 -18.30 1.24
CA LEU A 11 3.56 -17.39 0.75
C LEU A 11 4.80 -17.42 1.63
N ASN A 12 5.92 -17.73 1.01
CA ASN A 12 7.25 -17.70 1.59
C ASN A 12 8.13 -16.74 0.79
N ALA A 13 9.04 -16.01 1.43
CA ALA A 13 9.94 -15.09 0.74
C ALA A 13 11.33 -15.06 1.39
N TRP A 14 12.34 -14.86 0.57
CA TRP A 14 13.75 -14.85 0.98
C TRP A 14 14.51 -13.66 0.41
N PHE A 15 15.60 -13.31 1.11
CA PHE A 15 16.70 -12.49 0.63
C PHE A 15 17.97 -13.32 0.71
N GLY A 16 18.46 -13.85 -0.42
CA GLY A 16 19.51 -14.85 -0.43
C GLY A 16 19.15 -16.05 0.47
N PRO A 17 19.97 -16.38 1.48
CA PRO A 17 19.69 -17.50 2.38
C PRO A 17 18.70 -17.17 3.52
N VAL A 18 18.34 -15.89 3.71
CA VAL A 18 17.53 -15.44 4.84
C VAL A 18 16.06 -15.48 4.48
N GLN A 19 15.28 -16.31 5.18
CA GLN A 19 13.84 -16.37 5.03
C GLN A 19 13.18 -15.21 5.77
N ALA A 20 12.48 -14.35 5.03
CA ALA A 20 11.80 -13.17 5.55
C ALA A 20 10.30 -13.39 5.79
N LEU A 21 9.66 -14.32 5.06
CA LEU A 21 8.25 -14.71 5.25
C LEU A 21 8.13 -16.22 5.30
N LYS A 22 7.24 -16.72 6.19
CA LYS A 22 7.06 -18.14 6.47
C LYS A 22 5.59 -18.52 6.42
N ASN A 23 5.19 -19.23 5.36
CA ASN A 23 3.87 -19.84 5.21
C ASN A 23 2.70 -18.86 5.50
N ILE A 24 2.68 -17.71 4.84
CA ILE A 24 1.62 -16.72 5.04
C ILE A 24 0.40 -17.09 4.23
N ASP A 25 -0.74 -17.24 4.93
CA ASP A 25 -2.07 -17.39 4.37
C ASP A 25 -2.94 -16.21 4.79
N LEU A 26 -3.49 -15.45 3.84
CA LEU A 26 -4.26 -14.24 4.12
C LEU A 26 -5.20 -13.89 2.98
N GLU A 27 -6.42 -13.42 3.32
CA GLU A 27 -7.41 -12.99 2.34
C GLU A 27 -7.87 -11.56 2.59
N PHE A 28 -7.93 -10.77 1.51
CA PHE A 28 -8.36 -9.39 1.54
C PHE A 28 -9.75 -9.24 0.93
N SER A 29 -10.63 -8.60 1.68
CA SER A 29 -11.98 -8.27 1.21
C SER A 29 -11.94 -7.07 0.26
N PRO A 30 -12.82 -7.00 -0.75
CA PRO A 30 -12.94 -5.80 -1.58
C PRO A 30 -13.41 -4.61 -0.74
N GLN A 31 -13.02 -3.40 -1.17
CA GLN A 31 -13.48 -2.14 -0.59
C GLN A 31 -13.34 -2.08 0.94
N SER A 32 -12.16 -2.46 1.43
CA SER A 32 -11.83 -2.49 2.85
C SER A 32 -10.41 -2.00 3.08
N VAL A 33 -10.11 -1.61 4.32
CA VAL A 33 -8.76 -1.30 4.78
C VAL A 33 -8.26 -2.44 5.67
N THR A 34 -7.13 -3.02 5.30
CA THR A 34 -6.40 -3.97 6.16
C THR A 34 -5.10 -3.34 6.63
N ALA A 35 -4.91 -3.21 7.94
CA ALA A 35 -3.64 -2.79 8.52
C ALA A 35 -2.73 -3.99 8.79
N LEU A 36 -1.46 -3.85 8.45
CA LEU A 36 -0.39 -4.78 8.80
C LEU A 36 0.45 -4.15 9.89
N ILE A 37 0.44 -4.75 11.09
CA ILE A 37 1.17 -4.27 12.26
C ILE A 37 2.24 -5.27 12.71
N GLY A 38 3.19 -4.82 13.51
CA GLY A 38 4.27 -5.66 14.05
C GLY A 38 5.58 -4.88 14.19
N PRO A 39 6.58 -5.43 14.90
CA PRO A 39 7.87 -4.78 15.10
C PRO A 39 8.62 -4.55 13.79
N SER A 40 9.62 -3.65 13.83
CA SER A 40 10.50 -3.42 12.68
C SER A 40 11.22 -4.70 12.29
N GLY A 41 11.38 -4.94 10.98
CA GLY A 41 12.07 -6.14 10.47
C GLY A 41 11.26 -7.45 10.52
N CYS A 42 9.99 -7.46 10.95
CA CYS A 42 9.19 -8.69 11.03
C CYS A 42 8.61 -9.18 9.69
N GLY A 43 8.92 -8.53 8.56
CA GLY A 43 8.51 -8.99 7.22
C GLY A 43 7.36 -8.22 6.55
N LYS A 44 6.72 -7.22 7.19
CA LYS A 44 5.55 -6.48 6.64
C LYS A 44 5.81 -5.86 5.26
N SER A 45 6.89 -5.09 5.12
CA SER A 45 7.25 -4.46 3.83
C SER A 45 7.61 -5.50 2.77
N THR A 46 8.25 -6.62 3.16
CA THR A 46 8.51 -7.75 2.26
C THR A 46 7.21 -8.36 1.78
N PHE A 47 6.26 -8.59 2.69
CA PHE A 47 4.94 -9.13 2.35
C PHE A 47 4.21 -8.24 1.35
N VAL A 48 4.12 -6.92 1.64
CA VAL A 48 3.47 -5.96 0.73
C VAL A 48 4.13 -5.95 -0.66
N ARG A 49 5.47 -6.00 -0.73
CA ARG A 49 6.19 -6.08 -2.01
C ARG A 49 5.98 -7.39 -2.76
N CYS A 50 5.70 -8.48 -2.07
CA CYS A 50 5.32 -9.74 -2.71
C CYS A 50 3.93 -9.65 -3.36
N LEU A 51 2.98 -8.88 -2.80
CA LEU A 51 1.63 -8.75 -3.33
C LEU A 51 1.56 -8.13 -4.74
N ASN A 52 2.59 -7.37 -5.15
CA ASN A 52 2.67 -6.77 -6.49
C ASN A 52 3.97 -7.14 -7.25
N ARG A 53 4.67 -8.18 -6.82
CA ARG A 53 5.91 -8.68 -7.43
C ARG A 53 7.08 -7.69 -7.40
N LEU A 54 7.05 -6.65 -6.54
CA LEU A 54 8.21 -5.75 -6.37
C LEU A 54 9.35 -6.41 -5.58
N HIS A 55 9.07 -7.50 -4.85
CA HIS A 55 10.11 -8.26 -4.15
C HIS A 55 11.15 -8.83 -5.12
N GLU A 56 10.72 -9.27 -6.32
CA GLU A 56 11.57 -9.84 -7.36
C GLU A 56 12.60 -8.85 -7.96
N GLU A 57 12.37 -7.53 -7.78
CA GLU A 57 13.31 -6.49 -8.25
C GLU A 57 14.55 -6.35 -7.35
N VAL A 58 14.54 -6.99 -6.18
CA VAL A 58 15.68 -6.98 -5.26
C VAL A 58 16.64 -8.12 -5.63
N PRO A 59 17.91 -7.83 -5.95
CA PRO A 59 18.88 -8.88 -6.27
C PRO A 59 18.97 -9.97 -5.20
N GLY A 60 18.85 -11.22 -5.62
CA GLY A 60 18.85 -12.39 -4.73
C GLY A 60 17.57 -12.62 -3.94
N ALA A 61 16.53 -11.82 -4.14
CA ALA A 61 15.24 -12.08 -3.53
C ALA A 61 14.43 -13.12 -4.32
N SER A 62 13.66 -13.92 -3.60
CA SER A 62 12.76 -14.92 -4.18
C SER A 62 11.49 -15.08 -3.35
N ALA A 63 10.43 -15.54 -3.99
CA ALA A 63 9.16 -15.85 -3.34
C ALA A 63 8.61 -17.18 -3.86
N GLN A 64 7.91 -17.92 -3.00
CA GLN A 64 7.20 -19.15 -3.31
C GLN A 64 5.81 -19.13 -2.67
N GLY A 65 4.86 -19.87 -3.23
CA GLY A 65 3.47 -19.84 -2.85
C GLY A 65 2.62 -19.18 -3.93
N LYS A 66 1.39 -18.77 -3.58
CA LYS A 66 0.48 -18.14 -4.53
C LYS A 66 -0.06 -16.83 -4.00
N VAL A 67 -0.17 -15.86 -4.89
CA VAL A 67 -0.93 -14.62 -4.67
C VAL A 67 -1.97 -14.54 -5.78
N ILE A 68 -3.23 -14.68 -5.42
CA ILE A 68 -4.34 -14.84 -6.36
C ILE A 68 -5.11 -13.51 -6.40
N LEU A 69 -5.02 -12.80 -7.51
CA LEU A 69 -5.75 -11.58 -7.78
C LEU A 69 -6.94 -11.91 -8.70
N GLN A 70 -8.16 -11.73 -8.21
CA GLN A 70 -9.38 -11.98 -8.99
C GLN A 70 -9.36 -13.37 -9.67
N GLY A 71 -9.01 -14.42 -8.91
CA GLY A 71 -8.97 -15.81 -9.38
C GLY A 71 -7.72 -16.22 -10.18
N LYS A 72 -6.76 -15.29 -10.45
CA LYS A 72 -5.53 -15.58 -11.21
C LYS A 72 -4.29 -15.44 -10.33
N ASN A 73 -3.43 -16.46 -10.30
CA ASN A 73 -2.16 -16.37 -9.60
C ASN A 73 -1.22 -15.39 -10.31
N ILE A 74 -0.75 -14.35 -9.59
CA ILE A 74 0.12 -13.33 -10.17
C ILE A 74 1.54 -13.82 -10.45
N TYR A 75 1.95 -14.94 -9.85
CA TYR A 75 3.28 -15.55 -10.04
C TYR A 75 3.34 -16.57 -11.18
N ASP A 76 2.25 -16.78 -11.91
CA ASP A 76 2.28 -17.67 -13.09
C ASP A 76 3.21 -17.07 -14.15
N VAL A 77 3.97 -17.95 -14.81
CA VAL A 77 4.99 -17.56 -15.81
C VAL A 77 4.41 -16.71 -16.95
N SER A 78 3.13 -16.91 -17.29
CA SER A 78 2.43 -16.16 -18.33
C SER A 78 1.99 -14.75 -17.92
N VAL A 79 2.16 -14.38 -16.63
CA VAL A 79 1.67 -13.12 -16.10
C VAL A 79 2.76 -12.05 -16.14
N ASP A 80 2.50 -10.97 -16.87
CA ASP A 80 3.40 -9.81 -16.94
C ASP A 80 3.34 -9.02 -15.61
N PRO A 81 4.49 -8.87 -14.90
CA PRO A 81 4.57 -8.09 -13.66
C PRO A 81 4.13 -6.63 -13.81
N VAL A 82 4.33 -6.03 -14.98
CA VAL A 82 3.94 -4.63 -15.26
C VAL A 82 2.41 -4.48 -15.17
N LEU A 83 1.66 -5.45 -15.71
CA LEU A 83 0.20 -5.45 -15.64
C LEU A 83 -0.29 -5.64 -14.20
N ILE A 84 0.41 -6.44 -13.39
CA ILE A 84 0.09 -6.61 -11.97
C ILE A 84 0.32 -5.29 -11.22
N ARG A 85 1.45 -4.62 -11.42
CA ARG A 85 1.79 -3.34 -10.77
C ARG A 85 0.84 -2.21 -11.15
N ARG A 86 0.18 -2.28 -12.30
CA ARG A 86 -0.92 -1.37 -12.66
C ARG A 86 -2.20 -1.64 -11.88
N LYS A 87 -2.50 -2.92 -11.58
CA LYS A 87 -3.69 -3.32 -10.80
C LYS A 87 -3.47 -3.20 -9.30
N ILE A 88 -2.24 -3.36 -8.82
CA ILE A 88 -1.87 -3.26 -7.41
C ILE A 88 -0.87 -2.12 -7.27
N GLY A 89 -1.39 -0.92 -7.04
CA GLY A 89 -0.59 0.30 -6.86
C GLY A 89 0.21 0.26 -5.56
N MET A 90 1.34 1.00 -5.52
CA MET A 90 2.21 1.06 -4.34
C MET A 90 2.57 2.50 -3.98
N VAL A 91 2.44 2.83 -2.70
CA VAL A 91 2.94 4.05 -2.08
C VAL A 91 4.02 3.67 -1.08
N PHE A 92 5.20 4.25 -1.22
CA PHE A 92 6.36 3.93 -0.41
C PHE A 92 6.43 4.80 0.86
N GLN A 93 7.20 4.35 1.82
CA GLN A 93 7.44 5.02 3.09
C GLN A 93 8.00 6.43 2.91
N LYS A 94 9.02 6.59 2.05
CA LYS A 94 9.57 7.89 1.69
C LYS A 94 8.89 8.38 0.41
N PRO A 95 8.38 9.62 0.39
CA PRO A 95 7.87 10.22 -0.84
C PRO A 95 8.91 10.12 -1.96
N ASN A 96 8.48 9.68 -3.13
CA ASN A 96 9.36 9.48 -4.28
C ASN A 96 8.78 10.07 -5.57
N PRO A 97 8.44 11.37 -5.60
CA PRO A 97 8.07 12.00 -6.85
C PRO A 97 9.25 11.91 -7.83
N PHE A 98 8.95 11.75 -9.12
CA PHE A 98 10.01 11.78 -10.15
C PHE A 98 10.61 13.18 -10.21
N PRO A 99 11.91 13.36 -9.93
CA PRO A 99 12.50 14.67 -9.73
C PRO A 99 12.49 15.57 -10.98
N SER A 100 12.59 14.96 -12.14
CA SER A 100 12.59 15.63 -13.45
C SER A 100 11.20 16.00 -13.97
N LEU A 101 10.14 15.56 -13.28
CA LEU A 101 8.77 15.74 -13.71
C LEU A 101 8.04 16.79 -12.87
N SER A 102 7.16 17.54 -13.53
CA SER A 102 6.24 18.47 -12.87
C SER A 102 5.20 17.72 -12.02
N VAL A 103 4.42 18.45 -11.23
CA VAL A 103 3.30 17.90 -10.44
C VAL A 103 2.34 17.13 -11.35
N MET A 104 1.87 17.76 -12.45
CA MET A 104 1.00 17.11 -13.43
C MET A 104 1.65 15.87 -14.04
N GLU A 105 2.89 15.97 -14.49
CA GLU A 105 3.60 14.86 -15.13
C GLU A 105 3.83 13.69 -14.20
N ASN A 106 4.08 13.94 -12.91
CA ASN A 106 4.14 12.89 -11.89
C ASN A 106 2.83 12.11 -11.82
N VAL A 107 1.67 12.80 -11.76
CA VAL A 107 0.35 12.13 -11.69
C VAL A 107 0.12 11.25 -12.91
N VAL A 108 0.37 11.76 -14.11
CA VAL A 108 0.03 11.06 -15.37
C VAL A 108 1.16 10.19 -15.93
N ALA A 109 2.25 9.99 -15.19
CA ALA A 109 3.40 9.21 -15.65
C ALA A 109 3.00 7.80 -16.12
N GLY A 110 2.18 7.08 -15.35
CA GLY A 110 1.69 5.75 -15.71
C GLY A 110 0.83 5.72 -16.97
N LEU A 111 0.01 6.77 -17.20
CA LEU A 111 -0.81 6.90 -18.40
C LEU A 111 0.06 7.17 -19.64
N LYS A 112 1.06 8.06 -19.51
CA LYS A 112 2.00 8.35 -20.59
C LYS A 112 2.78 7.09 -21.01
N LEU A 113 3.22 6.29 -20.04
CA LEU A 113 3.87 4.99 -20.29
C LEU A 113 2.92 3.98 -20.98
N ALA A 114 1.63 4.03 -20.68
CA ALA A 114 0.61 3.24 -21.36
C ALA A 114 0.21 3.79 -22.76
N GLY A 115 0.91 4.84 -23.25
CA GLY A 115 0.67 5.40 -24.59
C GLY A 115 -0.41 6.49 -24.64
N ILE A 116 -1.02 6.88 -23.53
CA ILE A 116 -2.05 7.93 -23.50
C ILE A 116 -1.36 9.29 -23.57
N ARG A 117 -1.64 10.05 -24.64
CA ARG A 117 -1.01 11.35 -24.90
C ARG A 117 -2.00 12.52 -25.09
N ARG A 118 -3.31 12.24 -25.10
CA ARG A 118 -4.35 13.24 -25.30
C ARG A 118 -4.41 14.20 -24.12
N LYS A 119 -4.06 15.45 -24.33
CA LYS A 119 -3.94 16.48 -23.27
C LYS A 119 -5.21 16.64 -22.41
N SER A 120 -6.39 16.59 -23.03
CA SER A 120 -7.66 16.70 -22.29
C SER A 120 -7.83 15.54 -21.29
N ILE A 121 -7.53 14.31 -21.69
CA ILE A 121 -7.60 13.13 -20.82
C ILE A 121 -6.58 13.24 -19.68
N LEU A 122 -5.35 13.63 -20.01
CA LEU A 122 -4.28 13.77 -19.01
C LEU A 122 -4.65 14.85 -17.98
N MET A 123 -5.26 15.96 -18.39
CA MET A 123 -5.67 17.00 -17.46
C MET A 123 -6.84 16.57 -16.58
N GLU A 124 -7.84 15.91 -17.15
CA GLU A 124 -8.98 15.35 -16.41
C GLU A 124 -8.52 14.35 -15.33
N VAL A 125 -7.63 13.42 -15.72
CA VAL A 125 -7.07 12.45 -14.76
C VAL A 125 -6.22 13.14 -13.70
N THR A 126 -5.45 14.18 -14.07
CA THR A 126 -4.66 14.96 -13.12
C THR A 126 -5.56 15.58 -12.05
N GLU A 127 -6.58 16.29 -12.46
CA GLU A 127 -7.52 16.97 -11.55
C GLU A 127 -8.22 15.94 -10.65
N ARG A 128 -8.78 14.89 -11.24
CA ARG A 128 -9.47 13.83 -10.51
C ARG A 128 -8.56 13.20 -9.46
N SER A 129 -7.34 12.77 -9.85
CA SER A 129 -6.43 12.06 -8.96
C SER A 129 -5.88 12.96 -7.85
N LEU A 130 -5.61 14.25 -8.14
CA LEU A 130 -5.20 15.21 -7.13
C LEU A 130 -6.35 15.54 -6.16
N LYS A 131 -7.61 15.58 -6.62
CA LYS A 131 -8.79 15.71 -5.76
C LYS A 131 -8.95 14.47 -4.85
N GLN A 132 -8.83 13.27 -5.42
CA GLN A 132 -8.87 12.04 -4.66
C GLN A 132 -7.76 11.96 -3.60
N ALA A 133 -6.58 12.53 -3.87
CA ALA A 133 -5.47 12.62 -2.93
C ALA A 133 -5.55 13.84 -1.98
N ALA A 134 -6.68 14.56 -1.95
CA ALA A 134 -6.88 15.78 -1.17
C ALA A 134 -5.73 16.80 -1.35
N LEU A 135 -5.22 16.94 -2.58
CA LEU A 135 -4.08 17.81 -2.91
C LEU A 135 -4.41 18.90 -3.92
N TRP A 136 -5.51 18.78 -4.68
CA TRP A 136 -5.86 19.66 -5.78
C TRP A 136 -5.81 21.15 -5.41
N ASP A 137 -6.49 21.55 -4.35
CA ASP A 137 -6.61 22.97 -3.96
C ASP A 137 -5.28 23.59 -3.53
N GLU A 138 -4.31 22.77 -3.12
CA GLU A 138 -2.98 23.23 -2.72
C GLU A 138 -2.01 23.38 -3.92
N VAL A 139 -2.29 22.69 -5.05
CA VAL A 139 -1.34 22.62 -6.17
C VAL A 139 -1.91 22.96 -7.54
N LYS A 140 -3.21 23.27 -7.69
CA LYS A 140 -3.85 23.57 -8.98
C LYS A 140 -3.16 24.68 -9.76
N ASP A 141 -2.58 25.67 -9.07
CA ASP A 141 -1.83 26.79 -9.67
C ASP A 141 -0.32 26.48 -9.84
N LYS A 142 0.12 25.26 -9.47
CA LYS A 142 1.52 24.81 -9.47
C LYS A 142 1.74 23.56 -10.30
N LEU A 143 0.81 23.17 -11.16
CA LEU A 143 0.84 21.90 -11.91
C LEU A 143 2.09 21.73 -12.77
N ASN A 144 2.70 22.82 -13.22
CA ASN A 144 3.92 22.82 -14.03
C ASN A 144 5.20 22.94 -13.20
N GLN A 145 5.11 23.12 -11.87
CA GLN A 145 6.28 23.15 -11.01
C GLN A 145 6.81 21.74 -10.75
N PRO A 146 8.12 21.58 -10.46
CA PRO A 146 8.69 20.27 -10.10
C PRO A 146 7.95 19.64 -8.90
N GLY A 147 7.64 18.34 -8.98
CA GLY A 147 7.00 17.62 -7.87
C GLY A 147 7.83 17.66 -6.57
N THR A 148 9.14 17.80 -6.67
CA THR A 148 10.07 17.91 -5.54
C THR A 148 10.03 19.27 -4.82
N SER A 149 9.42 20.30 -5.40
CA SER A 149 9.24 21.61 -4.74
C SER A 149 8.15 21.63 -3.68
N LEU A 150 7.36 20.57 -3.59
CA LEU A 150 6.27 20.43 -2.63
C LEU A 150 6.81 20.04 -1.24
N SER A 151 6.04 20.34 -0.18
CA SER A 151 6.34 19.83 1.17
C SER A 151 6.27 18.30 1.24
N GLY A 152 6.89 17.68 2.27
CA GLY A 152 6.92 16.23 2.42
C GLY A 152 5.53 15.58 2.39
N GLY A 153 4.56 16.15 3.12
CA GLY A 153 3.18 15.67 3.10
C GLY A 153 2.47 15.87 1.76
N GLN A 154 2.78 16.97 1.04
CA GLN A 154 2.28 17.19 -0.32
C GLN A 154 2.91 16.20 -1.32
N GLN A 155 4.22 15.94 -1.21
CA GLN A 155 4.90 14.94 -2.04
C GLN A 155 4.32 13.54 -1.82
N GLN A 156 4.00 13.17 -0.59
CA GLN A 156 3.38 11.90 -0.30
C GLN A 156 1.99 11.79 -0.94
N ARG A 157 1.17 12.83 -0.82
CA ARG A 157 -0.14 12.88 -1.48
C ARG A 157 -0.02 12.92 -3.01
N LEU A 158 1.03 13.53 -3.55
CA LEU A 158 1.34 13.46 -4.99
C LEU A 158 1.66 12.02 -5.43
N CYS A 159 2.44 11.27 -4.64
CA CYS A 159 2.70 9.85 -4.91
C CYS A 159 1.43 8.99 -4.83
N ILE A 160 0.51 9.32 -3.91
CA ILE A 160 -0.81 8.69 -3.85
C ILE A 160 -1.62 9.04 -5.11
N ALA A 161 -1.70 10.31 -5.52
CA ALA A 161 -2.39 10.74 -6.73
C ALA A 161 -1.84 10.01 -7.98
N ARG A 162 -0.51 9.87 -8.09
CA ARG A 162 0.14 9.11 -9.15
C ARG A 162 -0.30 7.65 -9.18
N ALA A 163 -0.40 7.01 -8.01
CA ALA A 163 -0.84 5.62 -7.90
C ALA A 163 -2.33 5.48 -8.28
N LEU A 164 -3.18 6.43 -7.88
CA LEU A 164 -4.62 6.44 -8.18
C LEU A 164 -4.94 6.76 -9.65
N ALA A 165 -4.05 7.44 -10.36
CA ALA A 165 -4.29 7.88 -11.74
C ALA A 165 -4.54 6.72 -12.72
N VAL A 166 -4.03 5.52 -12.43
CA VAL A 166 -4.25 4.30 -13.21
C VAL A 166 -5.43 3.46 -12.73
N GLU A 167 -6.22 3.98 -11.76
CA GLU A 167 -7.42 3.36 -11.19
C GLU A 167 -7.19 1.91 -10.69
N PRO A 168 -6.23 1.69 -9.80
CA PRO A 168 -5.95 0.37 -9.30
C PRO A 168 -7.08 -0.12 -8.38
N PRO A 169 -7.55 -1.38 -8.48
CA PRO A 169 -8.50 -1.95 -7.53
C PRO A 169 -7.90 -2.15 -6.12
N ILE A 170 -6.58 -2.19 -6.01
CA ILE A 170 -5.85 -2.37 -4.74
C ILE A 170 -4.73 -1.32 -4.64
N LEU A 171 -4.64 -0.67 -3.50
CA LEU A 171 -3.56 0.25 -3.15
C LEU A 171 -2.79 -0.27 -1.92
N LEU A 172 -1.51 -0.51 -2.10
CA LEU A 172 -0.57 -0.85 -1.05
C LEU A 172 0.10 0.41 -0.53
N MET A 173 0.21 0.55 0.78
CA MET A 173 0.85 1.70 1.43
C MET A 173 1.84 1.20 2.48
N ASP A 174 3.13 1.40 2.24
CA ASP A 174 4.19 0.98 3.16
C ASP A 174 4.58 2.17 4.06
N GLU A 175 4.08 2.20 5.30
CA GLU A 175 4.29 3.25 6.30
C GLU A 175 4.14 4.69 5.77
N PRO A 176 3.04 5.05 5.10
CA PRO A 176 2.93 6.28 4.31
C PRO A 176 2.99 7.58 5.12
N THR A 177 2.94 7.49 6.45
CA THR A 177 2.88 8.64 7.37
C THR A 177 4.08 8.74 8.31
N SER A 178 5.04 7.80 8.25
CA SER A 178 6.13 7.68 9.24
C SER A 178 7.07 8.88 9.31
N ALA A 179 7.18 9.67 8.22
CA ALA A 179 8.06 10.84 8.13
C ALA A 179 7.28 12.16 8.05
N LEU A 180 5.98 12.15 8.41
CA LEU A 180 5.09 13.30 8.26
C LEU A 180 4.72 13.92 9.60
N ASP A 181 4.40 15.21 9.55
CA ASP A 181 3.81 15.93 10.67
C ASP A 181 2.37 15.45 10.98
N PRO A 182 1.84 15.74 12.19
CA PRO A 182 0.51 15.27 12.59
C PRO A 182 -0.63 15.73 11.67
N ILE A 183 -0.55 16.94 11.11
CA ILE A 183 -1.59 17.49 10.23
C ILE A 183 -1.60 16.72 8.89
N SER A 184 -0.43 16.51 8.31
CA SER A 184 -0.26 15.72 7.09
C SER A 184 -0.67 14.25 7.30
N THR A 185 -0.38 13.69 8.47
CA THR A 185 -0.81 12.33 8.86
C THR A 185 -2.32 12.22 8.90
N ALA A 186 -3.01 13.17 9.57
CA ALA A 186 -4.47 13.18 9.65
C ALA A 186 -5.12 13.24 8.26
N LYS A 187 -4.60 14.07 7.34
CA LYS A 187 -5.07 14.16 5.96
C LYS A 187 -4.96 12.82 5.21
N ILE A 188 -3.88 12.07 5.43
CA ILE A 188 -3.71 10.74 4.81
C ILE A 188 -4.64 9.71 5.44
N GLU A 189 -4.88 9.76 6.75
CA GLU A 189 -5.84 8.87 7.42
C GLU A 189 -7.26 9.10 6.89
N GLU A 190 -7.72 10.34 6.79
CA GLU A 190 -9.01 10.70 6.19
C GLU A 190 -9.11 10.21 4.74
N LEU A 191 -8.03 10.40 3.97
CA LEU A 191 -7.95 9.94 2.59
C LEU A 191 -8.12 8.42 2.50
N VAL A 192 -7.45 7.63 3.33
CA VAL A 192 -7.56 6.16 3.35
C VAL A 192 -9.00 5.73 3.62
N VAL A 193 -9.67 6.37 4.59
CA VAL A 193 -11.08 6.10 4.91
C VAL A 193 -12.01 6.43 3.74
N GLN A 194 -11.71 7.47 2.95
CA GLN A 194 -12.49 7.80 1.76
C GLN A 194 -12.22 6.81 0.61
N LEU A 195 -10.98 6.44 0.39
CA LEU A 195 -10.57 5.53 -0.69
C LEU A 195 -11.20 4.15 -0.58
N LYS A 196 -11.40 3.63 0.64
CA LYS A 196 -11.99 2.29 0.84
C LYS A 196 -13.40 2.13 0.25
N LYS A 197 -14.11 3.21 -0.04
CA LYS A 197 -15.44 3.17 -0.68
C LYS A 197 -15.37 2.61 -2.11
N ASN A 198 -14.21 2.73 -2.76
CA ASN A 198 -14.04 2.39 -4.17
C ASN A 198 -12.92 1.36 -4.42
N ILE A 199 -11.89 1.33 -3.55
CA ILE A 199 -10.73 0.45 -3.72
C ILE A 199 -10.40 -0.26 -2.41
N THR A 200 -9.63 -1.34 -2.50
CA THR A 200 -9.09 -2.03 -1.32
C THR A 200 -7.75 -1.41 -0.95
N VAL A 201 -7.54 -1.11 0.33
CA VAL A 201 -6.29 -0.55 0.84
C VAL A 201 -5.63 -1.54 1.79
N ILE A 202 -4.34 -1.79 1.58
CA ILE A 202 -3.49 -2.57 2.49
C ILE A 202 -2.39 -1.64 2.98
N ILE A 203 -2.39 -1.33 4.27
CA ILE A 203 -1.48 -0.35 4.86
C ILE A 203 -0.58 -0.99 5.92
N VAL A 204 0.73 -0.81 5.76
CA VAL A 204 1.70 -1.10 6.81
C VAL A 204 1.81 0.11 7.72
N THR A 205 1.74 -0.10 9.01
CA THR A 205 2.01 0.94 10.00
C THR A 205 2.59 0.34 11.29
N HIS A 206 3.48 1.07 11.93
CA HIS A 206 3.94 0.79 13.29
C HIS A 206 3.13 1.57 14.34
N ASN A 207 2.24 2.47 13.92
CA ASN A 207 1.37 3.23 14.80
C ASN A 207 0.05 2.47 15.03
N MET A 208 -0.09 1.84 16.21
CA MET A 208 -1.26 1.06 16.58
C MET A 208 -2.54 1.89 16.64
N GLN A 209 -2.44 3.16 17.08
CA GLN A 209 -3.59 4.05 17.14
C GLN A 209 -4.10 4.38 15.73
N GLN A 210 -3.19 4.58 14.79
CA GLN A 210 -3.54 4.76 13.39
C GLN A 210 -4.25 3.52 12.84
N ALA A 211 -3.68 2.32 13.02
CA ALA A 211 -4.31 1.07 12.59
C ALA A 211 -5.73 0.93 13.16
N ALA A 212 -5.90 1.19 14.48
CA ALA A 212 -7.19 1.10 15.15
C ALA A 212 -8.24 2.08 14.59
N ARG A 213 -7.82 3.28 14.14
CA ARG A 213 -8.77 4.30 13.63
C ARG A 213 -9.22 4.04 12.20
N ILE A 214 -8.31 3.57 11.33
CA ILE A 214 -8.59 3.58 9.88
C ILE A 214 -8.87 2.21 9.27
N SER A 215 -8.53 1.10 9.95
CA SER A 215 -8.65 -0.22 9.35
C SER A 215 -9.89 -0.99 9.79
N ASP A 216 -10.41 -1.82 8.88
CA ASP A 216 -11.52 -2.75 9.15
C ASP A 216 -10.96 -4.06 9.73
N LYS A 217 -9.83 -4.51 9.21
CA LYS A 217 -9.12 -5.71 9.66
C LYS A 217 -7.65 -5.39 9.96
N THR A 218 -7.09 -6.15 10.88
CA THR A 218 -5.68 -6.01 11.26
C THR A 218 -5.00 -7.38 11.23
N ALA A 219 -3.80 -7.41 10.64
CA ALA A 219 -2.91 -8.56 10.60
C ALA A 219 -1.64 -8.25 11.41
N PHE A 220 -1.35 -9.04 12.41
CA PHE A 220 -0.15 -8.93 13.22
C PHE A 220 0.94 -9.87 12.73
N PHE A 221 2.08 -9.30 12.35
CA PHE A 221 3.28 -10.02 11.88
C PHE A 221 4.36 -10.04 12.95
N LEU A 222 5.02 -11.19 13.11
CA LEU A 222 6.16 -11.37 13.99
C LEU A 222 7.13 -12.39 13.41
N LEU A 223 8.43 -12.04 13.27
CA LEU A 223 9.51 -12.91 12.82
C LEU A 223 9.21 -13.67 11.50
N GLY A 224 8.55 -13.00 10.58
CA GLY A 224 8.17 -13.53 9.27
C GLY A 224 6.87 -14.35 9.25
N GLU A 225 6.18 -14.46 10.37
CA GLU A 225 4.92 -15.20 10.51
C GLU A 225 3.73 -14.27 10.64
N LEU A 226 2.56 -14.68 10.13
CA LEU A 226 1.27 -14.08 10.46
C LEU A 226 0.78 -14.71 11.77
N VAL A 227 0.82 -13.94 12.86
CA VAL A 227 0.44 -14.41 14.19
C VAL A 227 -1.06 -14.37 14.40
N GLU A 228 -1.68 -13.25 14.02
CA GLU A 228 -3.12 -13.07 14.17
C GLU A 228 -3.69 -12.21 13.06
N PHE A 229 -4.90 -12.54 12.62
CA PHE A 229 -5.68 -11.76 11.66
C PHE A 229 -7.15 -11.74 12.06
N GLY A 230 -7.76 -10.58 12.05
CA GLY A 230 -9.17 -10.44 12.43
C GLY A 230 -9.71 -9.03 12.26
N GLN A 231 -10.95 -8.83 12.70
CA GLN A 231 -11.55 -7.50 12.82
C GLN A 231 -10.66 -6.63 13.73
N THR A 232 -10.37 -5.41 13.30
CA THR A 232 -9.49 -4.49 14.01
C THR A 232 -9.92 -4.30 15.47
N SER A 233 -11.21 -4.11 15.72
CA SER A 233 -11.74 -4.01 17.08
C SER A 233 -11.34 -5.20 17.96
N ASN A 234 -11.50 -6.42 17.43
CA ASN A 234 -11.21 -7.64 18.19
C ASN A 234 -9.70 -7.80 18.46
N VAL A 235 -8.87 -7.57 17.44
CA VAL A 235 -7.40 -7.68 17.57
C VAL A 235 -6.87 -6.72 18.63
N PHE A 236 -7.44 -5.51 18.74
CA PHE A 236 -6.98 -4.50 19.72
C PHE A 236 -7.62 -4.62 21.10
N THR A 237 -8.81 -5.22 21.25
CA THR A 237 -9.50 -5.29 22.56
C THR A 237 -9.47 -6.67 23.20
N VAL A 238 -9.59 -7.74 22.39
CA VAL A 238 -9.63 -9.12 22.85
C VAL A 238 -8.83 -10.00 21.89
N PRO A 239 -7.50 -9.80 21.81
CA PRO A 239 -6.65 -10.62 20.96
C PRO A 239 -6.71 -12.10 21.37
N ARG A 240 -6.68 -12.98 20.38
CA ARG A 240 -6.69 -14.45 20.60
C ARG A 240 -5.31 -14.99 20.95
N GLU A 241 -4.27 -14.34 20.39
CA GLU A 241 -2.89 -14.75 20.54
C GLU A 241 -2.20 -13.94 21.65
N LYS A 242 -1.58 -14.62 22.60
CA LYS A 242 -0.82 -13.99 23.69
C LYS A 242 0.29 -13.06 23.16
N ARG A 243 0.92 -13.43 22.03
CA ARG A 243 1.95 -12.61 21.38
C ARG A 243 1.38 -11.28 20.88
N THR A 244 0.15 -11.29 20.37
CA THR A 244 -0.57 -10.08 19.95
C THR A 244 -0.86 -9.18 21.15
N GLU A 245 -1.38 -9.75 22.25
CA GLU A 245 -1.66 -9.01 23.49
C GLU A 245 -0.40 -8.34 24.03
N GLN A 246 0.72 -9.07 24.11
CA GLN A 246 1.99 -8.54 24.56
C GLN A 246 2.49 -7.38 23.69
N TYR A 247 2.35 -7.50 22.37
CA TYR A 247 2.75 -6.44 21.43
C TYR A 247 1.91 -5.18 21.61
N ILE A 248 0.58 -5.32 21.66
CA ILE A 248 -0.37 -4.18 21.77
C ILE A 248 -0.23 -3.47 23.13
N THR A 249 0.05 -4.22 24.20
CA THR A 249 0.21 -3.64 25.55
C THR A 249 1.62 -3.13 25.83
N GLY A 250 2.54 -3.19 24.84
CA GLY A 250 3.92 -2.75 25.01
C GLY A 250 4.78 -3.63 25.93
N LYS A 251 4.31 -4.84 26.26
CA LYS A 251 5.02 -5.81 27.10
C LYS A 251 5.92 -6.76 26.27
N PHE A 252 6.23 -6.35 25.07
CA PHE A 252 7.04 -7.12 24.14
C PHE A 252 8.53 -6.81 24.42
N GLY A 253 9.23 -7.74 25.05
CA GLY A 253 10.65 -7.69 25.41
C GLY A 253 11.16 -9.06 25.78
#